data_29b126ca10364901054247825cdd0c30
#
_entry.id   29b126ca10364901054247825cdd0c30
#
_cell.length_a   1.000
_cell.length_b   1.000
_cell.length_c   1.000
_cell.angle_alpha   90.00
_cell.angle_beta   90.00
_cell.angle_gamma   90.00
#
_symmetry.space_group_name_H-M   'P 1'
#
loop_
_entity.id
_entity.type
_entity.pdbx_description
1 polymer ?
#
loop_
_entity_poly.entity_id
_entity_poly.type
_entity_poly.pdbx_seq_one_letter_code
_entity_poly.pdbx_strand_id
1 'polypeptide(L)'
;MSDGSLPRVEFWCELQCPDCASALDDVRALREAYGDRLEIVLRHFPLDKHKHAFAAAQAAEEAFEQGRGWAYLEAVLARTEELGRRGEALLVDVARELGLDAEEMDTALIDGRHILVVDADHAEGKAIGVTGTPTYVVGGTRLDGGQSQEGLRERIVALLG
;
A
#
# COMPACT_ATOMS: atom_id res chain seq x y z
N MET A 1 13.92 25.02 -3.89
CA MET A 1 15.09 24.83 -3.02
C MET A 1 14.82 23.69 -2.05
N SER A 2 15.76 22.78 -1.91
CA SER A 2 15.61 21.65 -0.99
C SER A 2 15.72 22.13 0.46
N ASP A 3 14.81 21.68 1.31
CA ASP A 3 14.84 21.94 2.76
C ASP A 3 15.64 20.85 3.52
N GLY A 4 16.35 19.99 2.81
CA GLY A 4 17.09 18.87 3.38
C GLY A 4 16.29 17.59 3.55
N SER A 5 14.98 17.62 3.26
CA SER A 5 14.16 16.41 3.32
C SER A 5 14.37 15.55 2.08
N LEU A 6 14.12 14.25 2.22
CA LEU A 6 14.16 13.32 1.09
C LEU A 6 12.99 13.56 0.15
N PRO A 7 13.18 13.35 -1.16
CA PRO A 7 12.05 13.26 -2.07
C PRO A 7 11.13 12.13 -1.61
N ARG A 8 9.83 12.32 -1.82
CA ARG A 8 8.81 11.42 -1.31
C ARG A 8 7.86 10.99 -2.41
N VAL A 9 7.60 9.69 -2.46
CA VAL A 9 6.56 9.11 -3.30
C VAL A 9 5.51 8.50 -2.38
N GLU A 10 4.28 8.96 -2.51
CA GLU A 10 3.15 8.31 -1.84
C GLU A 10 2.56 7.28 -2.79
N PHE A 11 2.45 6.06 -2.33
CA PHE A 11 1.86 4.95 -3.07
C PHE A 11 0.49 4.65 -2.48
N TRP A 12 -0.55 5.14 -3.14
CA TRP A 12 -1.94 4.92 -2.76
C TRP A 12 -2.40 3.57 -3.29
N CYS A 13 -2.70 2.66 -2.40
CA CYS A 13 -2.83 1.24 -2.71
C CYS A 13 -4.00 0.62 -1.96
N GLU A 14 -4.46 -0.51 -2.48
CA GLU A 14 -5.48 -1.33 -1.87
C GLU A 14 -5.13 -2.80 -2.11
N LEU A 15 -5.08 -3.59 -1.05
CA LEU A 15 -4.47 -4.93 -1.09
C LEU A 15 -5.32 -6.00 -1.79
N GLN A 16 -6.57 -5.71 -2.08
CA GLN A 16 -7.41 -6.61 -2.87
C GLN A 16 -7.43 -6.23 -4.35
N CYS A 17 -6.72 -5.18 -4.73
CA CYS A 17 -6.71 -4.65 -6.09
C CYS A 17 -5.64 -5.31 -6.95
N PRO A 18 -6.01 -6.01 -8.06
CA PRO A 18 -5.02 -6.63 -8.94
C PRO A 18 -4.07 -5.63 -9.60
N ASP A 19 -4.56 -4.41 -9.89
CA ASP A 19 -3.72 -3.37 -10.49
C ASP A 19 -2.62 -2.90 -9.51
N CYS A 20 -2.89 -2.94 -8.21
CA CYS A 20 -1.86 -2.65 -7.21
C CYS A 20 -0.80 -3.74 -7.16
N ALA A 21 -1.20 -5.00 -7.38
CA ALA A 21 -0.24 -6.11 -7.50
C ALA A 21 0.73 -5.88 -8.66
N SER A 22 0.20 -5.44 -9.80
CA SER A 22 1.03 -5.12 -10.97
C SER A 22 1.97 -3.94 -10.71
N ALA A 23 1.54 -2.98 -9.90
CA ALA A 23 2.34 -1.79 -9.56
C ALA A 23 3.53 -2.09 -8.65
N LEU A 24 3.52 -3.21 -7.94
CA LEU A 24 4.60 -3.57 -7.03
C LEU A 24 5.97 -3.65 -7.71
N ASP A 25 6.02 -4.06 -8.97
CA ASP A 25 7.28 -4.13 -9.70
C ASP A 25 7.91 -2.74 -9.83
N ASP A 26 7.10 -1.72 -10.08
CA ASP A 26 7.56 -0.33 -10.17
C ASP A 26 8.02 0.18 -8.80
N VAL A 27 7.27 -0.10 -7.75
CA VAL A 27 7.64 0.29 -6.38
C VAL A 27 8.95 -0.39 -5.97
N ARG A 28 9.08 -1.67 -6.26
CA ARG A 28 10.30 -2.42 -5.96
C ARG A 28 11.50 -1.84 -6.70
N ALA A 29 11.34 -1.53 -7.99
CA ALA A 29 12.40 -0.93 -8.80
C ALA A 29 12.83 0.44 -8.24
N LEU A 30 11.89 1.26 -7.80
CA LEU A 30 12.19 2.54 -7.17
C LEU A 30 12.96 2.37 -5.86
N ARG A 31 12.56 1.42 -5.03
CA ARG A 31 13.23 1.14 -3.77
C ARG A 31 14.67 0.67 -3.99
N GLU A 32 14.88 -0.16 -5.00
CA GLU A 32 16.24 -0.64 -5.34
C GLU A 32 17.10 0.48 -5.92
N ALA A 33 16.54 1.30 -6.80
CA ALA A 33 17.31 2.35 -7.48
C ALA A 33 17.70 3.50 -6.56
N TYR A 34 16.82 3.89 -5.65
CA TYR A 34 17.02 5.06 -4.79
C TYR A 34 17.47 4.73 -3.37
N GLY A 35 17.10 3.56 -2.85
CA GLY A 35 17.46 3.17 -1.49
C GLY A 35 17.08 4.22 -0.47
N ASP A 36 18.04 4.64 0.34
CA ASP A 36 17.84 5.63 1.39
C ASP A 36 17.66 7.07 0.87
N ARG A 37 17.80 7.28 -0.44
CA ARG A 37 17.65 8.61 -1.06
C ARG A 37 16.20 8.95 -1.42
N LEU A 38 15.27 8.04 -1.15
CA LEU A 38 13.85 8.21 -1.48
C LEU A 38 13.00 7.64 -0.36
N GLU A 39 12.03 8.43 0.08
CA GLU A 39 11.00 7.93 1.00
C GLU A 39 9.80 7.47 0.19
N ILE A 40 9.41 6.20 0.34
CA ILE A 40 8.18 5.68 -0.26
C ILE A 40 7.22 5.37 0.87
N VAL A 41 6.05 5.99 0.83
CA VAL A 41 5.03 5.90 1.87
C VAL A 41 3.81 5.19 1.31
N LEU A 42 3.39 4.12 1.96
CA LEU A 42 2.13 3.47 1.65
C LEU A 42 0.97 4.30 2.20
N ARG A 43 -0.01 4.59 1.36
CA ARG A 43 -1.25 5.25 1.75
C ARG A 43 -2.41 4.33 1.38
N HIS A 44 -3.39 4.25 2.26
CA HIS A 44 -4.49 3.31 2.10
C HIS A 44 -5.70 3.95 1.43
N PHE A 45 -6.20 3.30 0.39
CA PHE A 45 -7.42 3.75 -0.28
C PHE A 45 -8.33 2.55 -0.58
N PRO A 46 -8.92 1.94 0.46
CA PRO A 46 -9.81 0.78 0.25
C PRO A 46 -11.02 1.17 -0.57
N LEU A 47 -11.30 0.37 -1.61
CA LEU A 47 -12.42 0.61 -2.51
C LEU A 47 -13.66 -0.16 -2.00
N ASP A 48 -14.83 0.48 -2.08
CA ASP A 48 -16.08 -0.12 -1.58
C ASP A 48 -16.42 -1.44 -2.27
N LYS A 49 -16.01 -1.60 -3.54
CA LYS A 49 -16.27 -2.82 -4.30
C LYS A 49 -15.45 -4.02 -3.83
N HIS A 50 -14.42 -3.80 -3.02
CA HIS A 50 -13.56 -4.86 -2.53
C HIS A 50 -13.82 -5.10 -1.04
N LYS A 51 -14.57 -6.14 -0.77
CA LYS A 51 -15.12 -6.46 0.57
C LYS A 51 -14.07 -6.52 1.68
N HIS A 52 -12.86 -7.00 1.37
CA HIS A 52 -11.83 -7.23 2.37
C HIS A 52 -10.70 -6.19 2.35
N ALA A 53 -10.85 -5.14 1.53
CA ALA A 53 -9.82 -4.12 1.37
C ALA A 53 -9.54 -3.35 2.66
N PHE A 54 -10.60 -3.03 3.42
CA PHE A 54 -10.44 -2.27 4.66
C PHE A 54 -9.70 -3.08 5.73
N ALA A 55 -10.05 -4.34 5.89
CA ALA A 55 -9.35 -5.23 6.83
C ALA A 55 -7.90 -5.45 6.39
N ALA A 56 -7.66 -5.61 5.09
CA ALA A 56 -6.31 -5.80 4.56
C ALA A 56 -5.42 -4.57 4.79
N ALA A 57 -5.99 -3.36 4.67
CA ALA A 57 -5.26 -2.13 4.99
C ALA A 57 -4.83 -2.10 6.47
N GLN A 58 -5.73 -2.49 7.37
CA GLN A 58 -5.40 -2.57 8.79
C GLN A 58 -4.31 -3.61 9.06
N ALA A 59 -4.38 -4.76 8.39
CA ALA A 59 -3.36 -5.80 8.51
C ALA A 59 -1.99 -5.31 8.03
N ALA A 60 -1.95 -4.54 6.94
CA ALA A 60 -0.70 -3.96 6.46
C ALA A 60 -0.08 -3.03 7.52
N GLU A 61 -0.89 -2.19 8.17
CA GLU A 61 -0.39 -1.33 9.25
C GLU A 61 0.19 -2.14 10.40
N GLU A 62 -0.46 -3.22 10.79
CA GLU A 62 0.07 -4.10 11.83
C GLU A 62 1.40 -4.71 11.40
N ALA A 63 1.52 -5.14 10.15
CA ALA A 63 2.75 -5.70 9.62
C ALA A 63 3.89 -4.68 9.61
N PHE A 64 3.60 -3.41 9.31
CA PHE A 64 4.59 -2.33 9.42
C PHE A 64 5.05 -2.14 10.86
N GLU A 65 4.14 -2.17 11.83
CA GLU A 65 4.49 -2.10 13.25
C GLU A 65 5.40 -3.26 13.67
N GLN A 66 5.16 -4.44 13.12
CA GLN A 66 5.99 -5.61 13.38
C GLN A 66 7.29 -5.65 12.56
N GLY A 67 7.55 -4.62 11.76
CA GLY A 67 8.82 -4.43 11.05
C GLY A 67 8.93 -5.11 9.69
N ARG A 68 7.86 -5.68 9.15
CA ARG A 68 7.87 -6.36 7.85
C ARG A 68 6.71 -5.95 6.93
N GLY A 69 6.38 -4.66 6.93
CA GLY A 69 5.23 -4.16 6.17
C GLY A 69 5.33 -4.38 4.68
N TRP A 70 6.47 -4.08 4.06
CA TRP A 70 6.61 -4.26 2.60
C TRP A 70 6.55 -5.73 2.19
N ALA A 71 7.19 -6.62 2.95
CA ALA A 71 7.12 -8.06 2.69
C ALA A 71 5.68 -8.56 2.79
N TYR A 72 4.95 -8.08 3.79
CA TYR A 72 3.54 -8.42 3.98
C TYR A 72 2.68 -7.92 2.82
N LEU A 73 2.87 -6.67 2.42
CA LEU A 73 2.16 -6.06 1.30
C LEU A 73 2.35 -6.88 0.02
N GLU A 74 3.60 -7.25 -0.29
CA GLU A 74 3.91 -8.08 -1.46
C GLU A 74 3.21 -9.43 -1.39
N ALA A 75 3.25 -10.09 -0.23
CA ALA A 75 2.67 -11.42 -0.06
C ALA A 75 1.14 -11.40 -0.23
N VAL A 76 0.46 -10.39 0.31
CA VAL A 76 -1.00 -10.28 0.16
C VAL A 76 -1.37 -9.91 -1.26
N LEU A 77 -0.67 -8.97 -1.88
CA LEU A 77 -0.95 -8.57 -3.26
C LEU A 77 -0.70 -9.68 -4.29
N ALA A 78 0.15 -10.64 -3.95
CA ALA A 78 0.33 -11.84 -4.79
C ALA A 78 -0.88 -12.78 -4.75
N ARG A 79 -1.82 -12.57 -3.83
CA ARG A 79 -2.94 -13.47 -3.56
C ARG A 79 -4.27 -12.72 -3.49
N THR A 80 -4.48 -11.72 -4.35
CA THR A 80 -5.68 -10.86 -4.30
C THR A 80 -6.97 -11.65 -4.49
N GLU A 81 -6.96 -12.66 -5.38
CA GLU A 81 -8.13 -13.51 -5.58
C GLU A 81 -8.43 -14.35 -4.34
N GLU A 82 -7.40 -14.92 -3.75
CA GLU A 82 -7.55 -15.72 -2.53
C GLU A 82 -8.05 -14.85 -1.36
N LEU A 83 -7.58 -13.61 -1.26
CA LEU A 83 -8.08 -12.65 -0.28
C LEU A 83 -9.59 -12.43 -0.45
N GLY A 84 -10.04 -12.30 -1.69
CA GLY A 84 -11.47 -12.16 -2.00
C GLY A 84 -12.30 -13.33 -1.48
N ARG A 85 -11.76 -14.54 -1.53
CA ARG A 85 -12.45 -15.75 -1.08
C ARG A 85 -12.35 -16.02 0.43
N ARG A 86 -11.17 -15.79 1.00
CA ARG A 86 -10.87 -16.20 2.39
C ARG A 86 -10.95 -15.06 3.40
N GLY A 87 -10.83 -13.81 2.95
CA GLY A 87 -10.92 -12.66 3.85
C GLY A 87 -9.83 -12.63 4.93
N GLU A 88 -10.22 -12.29 6.13
CA GLU A 88 -9.28 -12.09 7.26
C GLU A 88 -8.46 -13.33 7.60
N ALA A 89 -8.99 -14.52 7.36
CA ALA A 89 -8.24 -15.76 7.61
C ALA A 89 -6.94 -15.78 6.81
N LEU A 90 -6.97 -15.31 5.56
CA LEU A 90 -5.75 -15.21 4.75
C LEU A 90 -4.76 -14.21 5.35
N LEU A 91 -5.26 -13.08 5.83
CA LEU A 91 -4.40 -12.04 6.41
C LEU A 91 -3.60 -12.56 7.61
N VAL A 92 -4.22 -13.36 8.45
CA VAL A 92 -3.56 -13.98 9.60
C VAL A 92 -2.58 -15.06 9.15
N ASP A 93 -2.96 -15.88 8.15
CA ASP A 93 -2.08 -16.91 7.61
C ASP A 93 -0.81 -16.34 6.99
N VAL A 94 -0.94 -15.25 6.22
CA VAL A 94 0.22 -14.59 5.62
C VAL A 94 1.17 -14.05 6.70
N ALA A 95 0.63 -13.49 7.78
CA ALA A 95 1.44 -13.05 8.91
C ALA A 95 2.26 -14.23 9.47
N ARG A 96 1.61 -15.37 9.65
CA ARG A 96 2.28 -16.59 10.16
C ARG A 96 3.36 -17.07 9.20
N GLU A 97 3.07 -17.12 7.91
CA GLU A 97 4.02 -17.54 6.88
C GLU A 97 5.28 -16.68 6.85
N LEU A 98 5.13 -15.38 7.14
CA LEU A 98 6.26 -14.44 7.16
C LEU A 98 7.00 -14.39 8.51
N GLY A 99 6.60 -15.20 9.48
CA GLY A 99 7.21 -15.19 10.80
C GLY A 99 6.81 -14.02 11.68
N LEU A 100 5.73 -13.33 11.32
CA LEU A 100 5.14 -12.30 12.17
C LEU A 100 4.33 -12.95 13.30
N ASP A 101 4.00 -12.16 14.32
CA ASP A 101 3.10 -12.59 15.38
C ASP A 101 1.68 -12.65 14.86
N ALA A 102 1.23 -13.86 14.49
CA ALA A 102 -0.10 -14.07 13.91
C ALA A 102 -1.23 -13.83 14.91
N GLU A 103 -1.00 -14.14 16.18
CA GLU A 103 -1.99 -13.87 17.24
C GLU A 103 -2.19 -12.38 17.40
N GLU A 104 -1.11 -11.60 17.38
CA GLU A 104 -1.17 -10.15 17.47
C GLU A 104 -1.84 -9.56 16.22
N MET A 105 -1.58 -10.13 15.05
CA MET A 105 -2.27 -9.73 13.82
C MET A 105 -3.79 -9.93 13.95
N ASP A 106 -4.20 -11.09 14.42
CA ASP A 106 -5.62 -11.39 14.63
C ASP A 106 -6.24 -10.42 15.63
N THR A 107 -5.56 -10.19 16.75
CA THR A 107 -6.02 -9.25 17.78
C THR A 107 -6.15 -7.83 17.23
N ALA A 108 -5.18 -7.38 16.43
CA ALA A 108 -5.23 -6.05 15.81
C ALA A 108 -6.44 -5.87 14.90
N LEU A 109 -6.81 -6.93 14.17
CA LEU A 109 -8.00 -6.89 13.32
C LEU A 109 -9.29 -6.88 14.16
N ILE A 110 -9.31 -7.60 15.27
CA ILE A 110 -10.48 -7.65 16.15
C ILE A 110 -10.68 -6.34 16.89
N ASP A 111 -9.64 -5.74 17.45
CA ASP A 111 -9.76 -4.54 18.27
C ASP A 111 -9.81 -3.24 17.46
N GLY A 112 -9.51 -3.31 16.16
CA GLY A 112 -9.63 -2.14 15.28
C GLY A 112 -8.61 -1.04 15.55
N ARG A 113 -7.46 -1.37 16.13
CA ARG A 113 -6.45 -0.37 16.53
C ARG A 113 -5.92 0.48 15.38
N HIS A 114 -6.03 -0.01 14.13
CA HIS A 114 -5.54 0.70 12.95
C HIS A 114 -6.64 1.35 12.10
N ILE A 115 -7.90 1.29 12.53
CA ILE A 115 -9.03 1.85 11.79
C ILE A 115 -8.84 3.34 11.53
N LEU A 116 -8.41 4.11 12.52
CA LEU A 116 -8.28 5.57 12.38
C LEU A 116 -7.22 5.96 11.35
N VAL A 117 -6.12 5.21 11.26
CA VAL A 117 -5.08 5.46 10.26
C VAL A 117 -5.62 5.23 8.85
N VAL A 118 -6.32 4.13 8.65
CA VAL A 118 -6.89 3.79 7.34
C VAL A 118 -7.98 4.80 6.95
N ASP A 119 -8.85 5.18 7.88
CA ASP A 119 -9.89 6.17 7.62
C ASP A 119 -9.29 7.54 7.28
N ALA A 120 -8.23 7.96 7.98
CA ALA A 120 -7.57 9.23 7.71
C ALA A 120 -6.93 9.25 6.33
N ASP A 121 -6.26 8.16 5.93
CA ASP A 121 -5.70 8.04 4.59
C ASP A 121 -6.79 8.10 3.52
N HIS A 122 -7.86 7.36 3.72
CA HIS A 122 -8.97 7.33 2.76
C HIS A 122 -9.60 8.71 2.58
N ALA A 123 -9.83 9.42 3.69
CA ALA A 123 -10.38 10.78 3.65
C ALA A 123 -9.43 11.75 2.93
N GLU A 124 -8.13 11.67 3.21
CA GLU A 124 -7.13 12.51 2.54
C GLU A 124 -7.06 12.19 1.05
N GLY A 125 -7.11 10.92 0.69
CA GLY A 125 -7.13 10.50 -0.71
C GLY A 125 -8.30 11.13 -1.46
N LYS A 126 -9.49 11.08 -0.89
CA LYS A 126 -10.66 11.73 -1.48
C LYS A 126 -10.46 13.23 -1.62
N ALA A 127 -9.89 13.88 -0.62
CA ALA A 127 -9.66 15.32 -0.62
C ALA A 127 -8.70 15.76 -1.73
N ILE A 128 -7.71 14.96 -2.06
CA ILE A 128 -6.74 15.26 -3.14
C ILE A 128 -7.14 14.70 -4.50
N GLY A 129 -8.33 14.11 -4.60
CA GLY A 129 -8.90 13.64 -5.85
C GLY A 129 -8.51 12.21 -6.27
N VAL A 130 -8.01 11.39 -5.36
CA VAL A 130 -7.79 9.96 -5.63
C VAL A 130 -9.15 9.30 -5.84
N THR A 131 -9.29 8.58 -6.96
CA THR A 131 -10.55 7.90 -7.31
C THR A 131 -10.37 6.40 -7.51
N GLY A 132 -9.14 5.92 -7.50
CA GLY A 132 -8.82 4.50 -7.68
C GLY A 132 -7.39 4.20 -7.32
N THR A 133 -7.01 2.94 -7.41
CA THR A 133 -5.68 2.46 -7.07
C THR A 133 -5.10 1.64 -8.22
N PRO A 134 -3.78 1.61 -8.41
CA PRO A 134 -2.81 2.43 -7.69
C PRO A 134 -2.86 3.89 -8.13
N THR A 135 -2.51 4.80 -7.21
CA THR A 135 -2.29 6.21 -7.51
C THR A 135 -1.00 6.61 -6.81
N TYR A 136 -0.20 7.45 -7.45
CA TYR A 136 1.05 7.94 -6.89
C TYR A 136 0.97 9.45 -6.72
N VAL A 137 1.57 9.96 -5.64
CA VAL A 137 1.74 11.40 -5.46
C VAL A 137 3.22 11.67 -5.27
N VAL A 138 3.79 12.48 -6.16
CA VAL A 138 5.22 12.80 -6.19
C VAL A 138 5.35 14.32 -6.21
N GLY A 139 5.86 14.90 -5.12
CA GLY A 139 6.03 16.35 -5.04
C GLY A 139 4.75 17.13 -5.30
N GLY A 140 3.62 16.62 -4.83
CA GLY A 140 2.31 17.24 -5.04
C GLY A 140 1.64 16.93 -6.38
N THR A 141 2.31 16.22 -7.28
CA THR A 141 1.74 15.81 -8.57
C THR A 141 1.14 14.41 -8.44
N ARG A 142 -0.15 14.29 -8.79
CA ARG A 142 -0.86 13.01 -8.76
C ARG A 142 -0.74 12.30 -10.10
N LEU A 143 -0.36 11.02 -10.07
CA LEU A 143 -0.29 10.13 -11.22
C LEU A 143 -1.23 8.95 -10.99
N ASP A 144 -2.28 8.87 -11.78
CA ASP A 144 -3.25 7.77 -11.68
C ASP A 144 -2.72 6.56 -12.46
N GLY A 145 -2.45 5.46 -11.75
CA GLY A 145 -1.87 4.24 -12.32
C GLY A 145 -2.91 3.34 -12.97
N GLY A 146 -3.94 2.99 -12.21
CA GLY A 146 -5.08 2.21 -12.68
C GLY A 146 -4.76 1.15 -13.72
N GLN A 147 -5.50 1.17 -14.82
CA GLN A 147 -5.34 0.21 -15.92
C GLN A 147 -4.16 0.52 -16.84
N SER A 148 -3.59 1.72 -16.77
CA SER A 148 -2.49 2.15 -17.63
C SER A 148 -1.21 2.32 -16.82
N GLN A 149 -0.47 1.22 -16.68
CA GLN A 149 0.80 1.22 -15.95
C GLN A 149 1.99 1.59 -16.84
N GLU A 150 1.81 1.60 -18.17
CA GLU A 150 2.89 1.84 -19.11
C GLU A 150 3.48 3.23 -18.93
N GLY A 151 4.81 3.29 -18.81
CA GLY A 151 5.53 4.56 -18.64
C GLY A 151 5.40 5.21 -17.28
N LEU A 152 4.68 4.60 -16.34
CA LEU A 152 4.43 5.19 -15.04
C LEU A 152 5.71 5.38 -14.24
N ARG A 153 6.57 4.36 -14.20
CA ARG A 153 7.85 4.45 -13.49
C ARG A 153 8.72 5.58 -14.04
N GLU A 154 8.80 5.71 -15.36
CA GLU A 154 9.56 6.77 -16.02
C GLU A 154 9.01 8.16 -15.67
N ARG A 155 7.70 8.29 -15.58
CA ARG A 155 7.06 9.55 -15.20
C ARG A 155 7.36 9.90 -13.75
N ILE A 156 7.35 8.91 -12.86
CA ILE A 156 7.71 9.11 -11.45
C ILE A 156 9.17 9.56 -11.34
N VAL A 157 10.07 8.88 -12.03
CA VAL A 157 11.50 9.21 -12.03
C VAL A 157 11.73 10.65 -12.53
N ALA A 158 11.04 11.04 -13.59
CA ALA A 158 11.13 12.41 -14.13
C ALA A 158 10.69 13.45 -13.09
N LEU A 159 9.66 13.17 -12.29
CA LEU A 159 9.20 14.09 -11.25
C LEU A 159 10.16 14.14 -10.05
N LEU A 160 10.92 13.11 -9.83
CA LEU A 160 11.91 13.09 -8.74
C LEU A 160 13.15 13.95 -9.07
N GLY A 161 13.35 14.23 -10.34
CA GLY A 161 14.50 15.02 -10.78
C GLY A 161 15.77 14.25 -10.74
#